data_aec4a78ac42b0b85f05003fbca026aab
#
_entry.id   aec4a78ac42b0b85f05003fbca026aab
#
_cell.length_a   1.000
_cell.length_b   1.000
_cell.length_c   1.000
_cell.angle_alpha   90.00
_cell.angle_beta   90.00
_cell.angle_gamma   90.00
#
_symmetry.space_group_name_H-M   'P 1'
#
loop_
_entity.id
_entity.type
_entity.pdbx_description
1 polymer ?
#
loop_
_entity_poly.entity_id
_entity_poly.type
_entity_poly.pdbx_seq_one_letter_code
_entity_poly.pdbx_strand_id
1 'polypeptide(L)' 'VLIEPNVFFGPGVSVADGVTIRANCHIEGTSIASGAEVGPFARLRAGTVLEEKTKVGNFVETKKAHLHKVAKANHLTY' A
#
# COMPACT_ATOMS: atom_id res chain seq x y z
N VAL A 1 -3.99 8.76 -9.79
CA VAL A 1 -4.00 8.27 -8.40
C VAL A 1 -5.37 8.51 -7.81
N LEU A 2 -5.97 7.46 -7.27
CA LEU A 2 -7.23 7.56 -6.56
C LEU A 2 -6.99 7.29 -5.08
N ILE A 3 -7.36 8.25 -4.25
CA ILE A 3 -7.18 8.14 -2.80
C ILE A 3 -8.53 8.36 -2.14
N GLU A 4 -9.02 7.35 -1.44
CA GLU A 4 -10.30 7.44 -0.74
C GLU A 4 -10.14 8.13 0.60
N PRO A 5 -11.25 8.45 1.29
CA PRO A 5 -11.18 9.21 2.55
C PRO A 5 -10.44 8.48 3.67
N ASN A 6 -9.95 9.26 4.62
CA ASN A 6 -9.31 8.76 5.83
C ASN A 6 -8.03 7.97 5.56
N VAL A 7 -7.25 8.42 4.59
CA VAL A 7 -5.93 7.87 4.32
C VAL A 7 -4.90 8.80 4.92
N PHE A 8 -4.00 8.24 5.73
CA PHE A 8 -2.91 8.99 6.32
C PHE A 8 -1.60 8.64 5.62
N PHE A 9 -0.90 9.68 5.16
CA PHE A 9 0.43 9.51 4.57
C PHE A 9 1.46 10.09 5.53
N GLY A 10 2.32 9.23 6.04
CA GLY A 10 3.46 9.66 6.84
C GLY A 10 4.63 10.06 5.95
N PRO A 11 5.77 10.37 6.55
CA PRO A 11 6.94 10.79 5.78
C PRO A 11 7.51 9.64 4.96
N GLY A 12 8.13 10.00 3.84
CA GLY A 12 8.85 9.04 3.00
C GLY A 12 7.98 8.20 2.09
N VAL A 13 6.73 8.60 1.84
CA VAL A 13 5.84 7.86 0.94
C VAL A 13 6.02 8.36 -0.49
N SER A 14 6.15 7.41 -1.41
CA SER A 14 6.24 7.68 -2.84
C SER A 14 5.14 6.90 -3.55
N VAL A 15 4.31 7.58 -4.34
CA VAL A 15 3.16 6.98 -5.01
C VAL A 15 3.24 7.29 -6.50
N ALA A 16 3.27 6.25 -7.32
CA ALA A 16 3.33 6.40 -8.76
C ALA A 16 1.93 6.56 -9.37
N ASP A 17 1.87 6.69 -10.69
CA ASP A 17 0.60 6.87 -11.40
C ASP A 17 -0.24 5.61 -11.35
N GLY A 18 -1.57 5.79 -11.42
CA GLY A 18 -2.49 4.66 -11.50
C GLY A 18 -2.65 3.88 -10.21
N VAL A 19 -2.15 4.40 -9.10
CA VAL A 19 -2.29 3.74 -7.80
C VAL A 19 -3.66 4.05 -7.22
N THR A 20 -4.29 3.05 -6.62
CA THR A 20 -5.55 3.21 -5.89
C THR A 20 -5.32 2.90 -4.42
N ILE A 21 -5.66 3.86 -3.56
CA ILE A 21 -5.56 3.66 -2.11
C ILE A 21 -6.94 3.77 -1.52
N ARG A 22 -7.43 2.66 -1.00
CA ARG A 22 -8.77 2.57 -0.43
C ARG A 22 -8.82 3.25 0.94
N ALA A 23 -10.02 3.40 1.46
CA ALA A 23 -10.26 4.16 2.67
C ALA A 23 -9.56 3.58 3.90
N ASN A 24 -9.28 4.45 4.85
CA ASN A 24 -8.81 4.08 6.19
C ASN A 24 -7.47 3.34 6.17
N CYS A 25 -6.56 3.79 5.33
CA CYS A 25 -5.20 3.24 5.29
C CYS A 25 -4.22 4.17 6.00
N HIS A 26 -3.19 3.58 6.57
CA HIS A 26 -2.09 4.31 7.18
C HIS A 26 -0.81 3.89 6.48
N ILE A 27 -0.16 4.83 5.81
CA ILE A 27 0.99 4.52 4.96
C ILE A 27 2.16 5.42 5.33
N GLU A 28 3.31 4.83 5.63
CA GLU A 28 4.50 5.61 5.90
C GLU A 28 5.74 4.89 5.38
N GLY A 29 6.70 5.65 4.90
CA GLY A 29 7.98 5.12 4.42
C GLY A 29 7.85 4.06 3.34
N THR A 30 6.81 4.13 2.51
CA THR A 30 6.47 3.10 1.55
C THR A 30 6.63 3.62 0.13
N SER A 31 7.17 2.79 -0.75
CA SER A 31 7.27 3.07 -2.17
C SER A 31 6.22 2.24 -2.89
N ILE A 32 5.32 2.91 -3.64
CA ILE A 32 4.20 2.24 -4.31
C ILE A 32 4.30 2.50 -5.80
N ALA A 33 4.53 1.44 -6.57
CA ALA A 33 4.68 1.54 -8.02
C ALA A 33 3.33 1.59 -8.72
N SER A 34 3.35 1.85 -10.02
CA SER A 34 2.12 2.12 -10.76
C SER A 34 1.19 0.92 -10.81
N GLY A 35 -0.11 1.20 -10.80
CA GLY A 35 -1.14 0.20 -10.87
C GLY A 35 -1.38 -0.59 -9.59
N ALA A 36 -0.68 -0.27 -8.51
CA ALA A 36 -0.88 -0.97 -7.24
C ALA A 36 -2.19 -0.55 -6.59
N GLU A 37 -2.75 -1.44 -5.80
CA GLU A 37 -3.99 -1.19 -5.06
C GLU A 37 -3.78 -1.54 -3.60
N VAL A 38 -4.17 -0.63 -2.71
CA VAL A 38 -3.94 -0.77 -1.28
C VAL A 38 -5.23 -0.64 -0.50
N GLY A 39 -5.45 -1.53 0.45
CA GLY A 39 -6.54 -1.45 1.39
C GLY A 39 -7.85 -1.98 0.90
N PRO A 40 -8.95 -1.67 1.57
CA PRO A 40 -9.05 -0.74 2.71
C PRO A 40 -8.47 -1.30 4.01
N PHE A 41 -8.30 -0.41 4.99
CA PHE A 41 -7.84 -0.78 6.33
C PHE A 41 -6.46 -1.45 6.30
N ALA A 42 -5.56 -0.96 5.47
CA ALA A 42 -4.20 -1.46 5.39
C ALA A 42 -3.25 -0.53 6.15
N ARG A 43 -2.23 -1.11 6.74
CA ARG A 43 -1.19 -0.34 7.39
C ARG A 43 0.15 -0.74 6.79
N LEU A 44 0.74 0.18 6.04
CA LEU A 44 2.04 -0.05 5.41
C LEU A 44 3.08 0.72 6.18
N ARG A 45 4.00 0.01 6.79
CA ARG A 45 5.02 0.61 7.64
C ARG A 45 6.29 0.86 6.86
N ALA A 46 7.20 1.60 7.46
CA ALA A 46 8.43 2.00 6.80
C ALA A 46 9.21 0.81 6.25
N GLY A 47 9.80 0.99 5.08
CA GLY A 47 10.57 -0.06 4.43
C GLY A 47 9.77 -0.96 3.51
N THR A 48 8.48 -0.70 3.35
CA THR A 48 7.63 -1.48 2.45
C THR A 48 7.82 -1.00 1.01
N VAL A 49 7.91 -1.94 0.08
CA VAL A 49 8.00 -1.65 -1.36
C VAL A 49 6.93 -2.46 -2.07
N LEU A 50 6.04 -1.78 -2.79
CA LEU A 50 5.03 -2.42 -3.61
C LEU A 50 5.37 -2.19 -5.08
N GLU A 51 5.69 -3.26 -5.79
CA GLU A 51 5.99 -3.16 -7.21
C GLU A 51 4.72 -3.05 -8.04
N GLU A 52 4.86 -2.96 -9.34
CA GLU A 52 3.74 -2.68 -10.24
C GLU A 52 2.62 -3.68 -10.09
N LYS A 53 1.38 -3.19 -10.08
CA LYS A 53 0.15 -3.97 -10.08
C LYS A 53 0.02 -4.93 -8.90
N THR A 54 0.71 -4.63 -7.80
CA THR A 54 0.53 -5.41 -6.58
C THR A 54 -0.79 -5.04 -5.92
N LYS A 55 -1.33 -5.96 -5.12
CA LYS A 55 -2.55 -5.70 -4.37
C LYS A 55 -2.35 -6.02 -2.90
N VAL A 56 -2.73 -5.08 -2.06
CA VAL A 56 -2.74 -5.27 -0.62
C VAL A 56 -4.19 -5.24 -0.17
N GLY A 57 -4.67 -6.33 0.40
CA GLY A 57 -6.06 -6.45 0.80
C GLY A 57 -6.37 -5.71 2.09
N ASN A 58 -7.56 -5.96 2.63
CA ASN A 58 -7.98 -5.30 3.86
C ASN A 58 -7.36 -5.98 5.09
N PHE A 59 -7.19 -5.19 6.16
CA PHE A 59 -6.60 -5.64 7.42
C PHE A 59 -5.22 -6.24 7.25
N VAL A 60 -4.43 -5.65 6.36
CA VAL A 60 -3.04 -6.06 6.14
C VAL A 60 -2.12 -5.07 6.83
N GLU A 61 -1.13 -5.59 7.52
CA GLU A 61 -0.05 -4.76 8.06
C GLU A 61 1.26 -5.28 7.50
N THR A 62 2.06 -4.37 6.93
CA THR A 62 3.37 -4.73 6.40
C THR A 62 4.46 -3.97 7.12
N LYS A 63 5.62 -4.58 7.26
CA LYS A 63 6.80 -3.95 7.83
C LYS A 63 8.00 -4.45 7.06
N LYS A 64 8.68 -3.53 6.34
CA LYS A 64 9.83 -3.87 5.51
C LYS A 64 9.51 -4.98 4.50
N ALA A 65 8.27 -5.01 4.03
CA ALA A 65 7.84 -6.03 3.10
C ALA A 65 8.12 -5.56 1.67
N HIS A 66 8.36 -6.51 0.78
CA HIS A 66 8.57 -6.23 -0.63
C HIS A 66 7.65 -7.14 -1.42
N LEU A 67 6.63 -6.56 -2.04
CA LEU A 67 5.72 -7.31 -2.90
C LEU A 67 6.16 -7.10 -4.34
N HIS A 68 6.47 -8.20 -5.00
CA HIS A 68 6.91 -8.18 -6.40
C HIS A 68 5.71 -7.95 -7.31
N LYS A 69 5.99 -7.71 -8.59
CA LYS A 69 4.94 -7.38 -9.57
C LYS A 69 3.79 -8.36 -9.52
N VAL A 70 2.57 -7.83 -9.55
CA VAL A 70 1.31 -8.58 -9.58
C VAL A 70 1.07 -9.43 -8.34
N ALA A 71 1.91 -9.33 -7.33
CA ALA A 71 1.72 -10.09 -6.09
C ALA A 71 0.53 -9.58 -5.30
N LYS A 72 -0.02 -10.42 -4.45
CA LYS A 72 -1.14 -10.06 -3.58
C LYS A 72 -0.79 -10.35 -2.14
N ALA A 73 -1.21 -9.45 -1.24
CA ALA A 73 -1.19 -9.68 0.19
C ALA A 73 -2.62 -9.59 0.69
N ASN A 74 -3.13 -10.69 1.21
CA ASN A 74 -4.49 -10.72 1.74
C ASN A 74 -4.48 -10.24 3.19
N HIS A 75 -5.68 -10.08 3.77
CA HIS A 75 -5.78 -9.56 5.12
C HIS A 75 -4.99 -10.44 6.10
N LEU A 76 -4.55 -9.83 7.19
CA LEU A 76 -3.75 -10.44 8.24
C LEU A 76 -2.37 -10.93 7.76
N THR A 77 -1.90 -10.49 6.63
CA THR A 77 -0.54 -10.75 6.17
C THR A 77 0.42 -9.78 6.85
N TYR A 78 1.56 -10.28 7.26
CA TYR A 78 2.53 -9.46 7.96
C TYR A 78 3.90 -9.40 7.27
#